data_ce4485bad28064160cb18e6d90ee54d0
#
_entry.id   ce4485bad28064160cb18e6d90ee54d0
#
_cell.length_a   1.000
_cell.length_b   1.000
_cell.length_c   1.000
_cell.angle_alpha   90.00
_cell.angle_beta   90.00
_cell.angle_gamma   90.00
#
_symmetry.space_group_name_H-M   'P 1'
#
loop_
_entity.id
_entity.type
_entity.pdbx_description
1 polymer ?
#
loop_
_entity_poly.entity_id
_entity_poly.type
_entity_poly.pdbx_seq_one_letter_code
_entity_poly.pdbx_strand_id
1 'polypeptide(L)'
;VVGVSGTDYTTRSIPNLLAKVRALQAEGVSAWMYTSNYRCPPTLLTDSIGNDLFFIPEVLGVKIALGDHRSSFPDVQTVLSMLADIRVGAMLAGKIGFLHIHNGNIPGAFAMYEEIVSRGFPVKHIRPTHCGRIRHVFDSAVQFALKGGWIDITTGASCCFDHPAQAVVEAIAAGVDPTHITLSTDGHGSVPRFNDKGEMVGLG
;
A
#
# COMPACT_ATOMS: atom_id res chain seq x y z
N VAL A 1 12.23 -7.16 -5.36
CA VAL A 1 11.98 -6.30 -4.18
C VAL A 1 11.20 -5.07 -4.62
N VAL A 2 10.25 -4.58 -3.80
CA VAL A 2 9.58 -3.29 -4.04
C VAL A 2 9.77 -2.41 -2.82
N GLY A 3 10.44 -1.27 -3.01
CA GLY A 3 10.74 -0.32 -1.97
C GLY A 3 9.60 0.67 -1.72
N VAL A 4 9.44 1.06 -0.45
CA VAL A 4 8.51 2.13 -0.02
C VAL A 4 9.20 3.02 1.01
N SER A 5 8.88 4.31 1.06
CA SER A 5 9.44 5.21 2.08
C SER A 5 8.73 5.08 3.43
N GLY A 6 7.52 4.55 3.44
CA GLY A 6 6.76 4.29 4.67
C GLY A 6 6.40 5.54 5.48
N THR A 7 6.42 5.40 6.80
CA THR A 7 6.01 6.43 7.76
C THR A 7 6.98 7.61 7.82
N ASP A 8 8.27 7.35 7.68
CA ASP A 8 9.31 8.39 7.82
C ASP A 8 9.51 9.14 6.52
N TYR A 9 8.79 10.24 6.39
CA TYR A 9 8.93 11.18 5.28
C TYR A 9 9.83 12.38 5.62
N THR A 10 10.40 12.41 6.82
CA THR A 10 11.27 13.49 7.28
C THR A 10 12.74 13.17 7.01
N THR A 11 13.19 11.98 7.41
CA THR A 11 14.60 11.57 7.24
C THR A 11 14.82 10.70 5.99
N ARG A 12 13.77 10.11 5.44
CA ARG A 12 13.80 9.31 4.20
C ARG A 12 13.23 10.10 3.04
N SER A 13 13.90 10.07 1.90
CA SER A 13 13.45 10.76 0.70
C SER A 13 13.18 9.79 -0.45
N ILE A 14 12.30 10.19 -1.35
CA ILE A 14 11.98 9.39 -2.55
C ILE A 14 13.20 9.30 -3.49
N PRO A 15 14.03 10.36 -3.69
CA PRO A 15 15.29 10.22 -4.43
C PRO A 15 16.25 9.19 -3.85
N ASN A 16 16.41 9.12 -2.52
CA ASN A 16 17.26 8.12 -1.88
C ASN A 16 16.71 6.70 -2.07
N LEU A 17 15.39 6.53 -2.05
CA LEU A 17 14.76 5.25 -2.35
C LEU A 17 15.04 4.81 -3.78
N LEU A 18 14.92 5.69 -4.76
CA LEU A 18 15.27 5.41 -6.15
C LEU A 18 16.75 5.03 -6.31
N ALA A 19 17.65 5.78 -5.67
CA ALA A 19 19.08 5.46 -5.68
C ALA A 19 19.34 4.04 -5.12
N LYS A 20 18.66 3.66 -4.03
CA LYS A 20 18.76 2.31 -3.46
C LYS A 20 18.22 1.24 -4.39
N VAL A 21 17.09 1.48 -5.05
CA VAL A 21 16.53 0.56 -6.05
C VAL A 21 17.53 0.32 -7.18
N ARG A 22 18.11 1.38 -7.75
CA ARG A 22 19.13 1.28 -8.81
C ARG A 22 20.39 0.57 -8.36
N ALA A 23 20.84 0.81 -7.12
CA ALA A 23 21.97 0.09 -6.55
C ALA A 23 21.70 -1.42 -6.48
N LEU A 24 20.51 -1.82 -6.01
CA LEU A 24 20.10 -3.23 -5.97
C LEU A 24 20.03 -3.85 -7.37
N GLN A 25 19.54 -3.11 -8.36
CA GLN A 25 19.51 -3.56 -9.75
C GLN A 25 20.92 -3.76 -10.32
N ALA A 26 21.87 -2.86 -9.99
CA ALA A 26 23.27 -2.99 -10.39
C ALA A 26 23.95 -4.21 -9.76
N GLU A 27 23.48 -4.65 -8.59
CA GLU A 27 23.89 -5.90 -7.92
C GLU A 27 23.14 -7.15 -8.44
N GLY A 28 22.29 -7.01 -9.46
CA GLY A 28 21.54 -8.13 -10.06
C GLY A 28 20.21 -8.47 -9.37
N VAL A 29 19.75 -7.66 -8.44
CA VAL A 29 18.48 -7.86 -7.74
C VAL A 29 17.36 -7.17 -8.51
N SER A 30 16.29 -7.89 -8.83
CA SER A 30 15.07 -7.29 -9.38
C SER A 30 14.43 -6.37 -8.34
N ALA A 31 14.44 -5.06 -8.58
CA ALA A 31 14.00 -4.06 -7.63
C ALA A 31 13.17 -2.95 -8.30
N TRP A 32 12.12 -2.51 -7.63
CA TRP A 32 11.22 -1.42 -8.01
C TRP A 32 10.81 -0.62 -6.77
N MET A 33 9.99 0.39 -6.95
CA MET A 33 9.48 1.21 -5.86
C MET A 33 8.06 1.75 -6.12
N TYR A 34 7.43 2.20 -5.05
CA TYR A 34 6.31 3.12 -5.14
C TYR A 34 6.81 4.54 -4.88
N THR A 35 6.33 5.52 -5.66
CA THR A 35 6.53 6.92 -5.31
C THR A 35 5.64 7.33 -4.15
N SER A 36 5.92 8.48 -3.53
CA SER A 36 5.23 8.99 -2.35
C SER A 36 5.56 8.23 -1.05
N ASN A 37 4.84 8.60 -0.02
CA ASN A 37 4.94 8.09 1.35
C ASN A 37 3.52 7.96 1.94
N TYR A 38 3.34 8.07 3.26
CA TYR A 38 2.00 7.97 3.87
C TYR A 38 1.10 9.18 3.65
N ARG A 39 1.64 10.29 3.16
CA ARG A 39 0.91 11.57 3.08
C ARG A 39 0.13 11.75 1.78
N CYS A 40 -0.90 12.59 1.88
CA CYS A 40 -1.62 13.19 0.78
C CYS A 40 -1.67 14.71 1.01
N PRO A 41 -1.29 15.58 0.05
CA PRO A 41 -0.83 15.22 -1.31
C PRO A 41 0.46 14.41 -1.31
N PRO A 42 0.70 13.62 -2.38
CA PRO A 42 1.86 12.73 -2.47
C PRO A 42 3.17 13.49 -2.62
N THR A 43 4.24 12.94 -2.06
CA THR A 43 5.61 13.40 -2.32
C THR A 43 6.14 12.69 -3.56
N LEU A 44 6.56 13.43 -4.57
CA LEU A 44 6.92 12.92 -5.88
C LEU A 44 8.39 13.19 -6.20
N LEU A 45 8.91 12.48 -7.19
CA LEU A 45 10.25 12.73 -7.76
C LEU A 45 10.22 13.83 -8.81
N THR A 46 9.09 13.96 -9.49
CA THR A 46 8.83 14.95 -10.52
C THR A 46 7.62 15.82 -10.12
N ASP A 47 7.04 16.52 -11.07
CA ASP A 47 5.93 17.48 -10.84
C ASP A 47 4.57 16.80 -10.70
N SER A 48 4.43 15.53 -11.16
CA SER A 48 3.15 14.84 -11.17
C SER A 48 3.29 13.33 -11.01
N ILE A 49 2.22 12.69 -10.53
CA ILE A 49 2.11 11.23 -10.46
C ILE A 49 2.32 10.61 -11.85
N GLY A 50 1.71 11.19 -12.88
CA GLY A 50 1.84 10.72 -14.25
C GLY A 50 3.27 10.74 -14.74
N ASN A 51 4.02 11.81 -14.44
CA ASN A 51 5.44 11.94 -14.81
C ASN A 51 6.32 10.92 -14.07
N ASP A 52 6.10 10.71 -12.76
CA ASP A 52 6.83 9.68 -12.02
C ASP A 52 6.61 8.29 -12.63
N LEU A 53 5.37 7.95 -12.98
CA LEU A 53 5.05 6.67 -13.60
C LEU A 53 5.61 6.51 -15.00
N PHE A 54 5.60 7.59 -15.80
CA PHE A 54 6.03 7.54 -17.20
C PHE A 54 7.55 7.58 -17.35
N PHE A 55 8.21 8.55 -16.71
CA PHE A 55 9.64 8.80 -16.91
C PHE A 55 10.56 7.94 -16.04
N ILE A 56 10.04 7.32 -14.97
CA ILE A 56 10.84 6.53 -14.05
C ILE A 56 10.43 5.06 -14.13
N PRO A 57 11.19 4.22 -14.86
CA PRO A 57 10.84 2.81 -15.07
C PRO A 57 10.60 2.03 -13.78
N GLU A 58 11.33 2.37 -12.73
CA GLU A 58 11.31 1.68 -11.44
C GLU A 58 10.04 1.96 -10.64
N VAL A 59 9.29 3.01 -10.95
CA VAL A 59 8.04 3.37 -10.24
C VAL A 59 6.88 2.55 -10.77
N LEU A 60 6.26 1.73 -9.91
CA LEU A 60 5.11 0.87 -10.25
C LEU A 60 3.75 1.47 -9.89
N GLY A 61 3.73 2.39 -8.94
CA GLY A 61 2.51 2.99 -8.40
C GLY A 61 2.82 4.04 -7.34
N VAL A 62 1.80 4.43 -6.61
CA VAL A 62 1.86 5.46 -5.56
C VAL A 62 1.56 4.84 -4.20
N LYS A 63 2.26 5.27 -3.15
CA LYS A 63 2.03 4.85 -1.76
C LYS A 63 1.32 5.96 -0.99
N ILE A 64 0.27 5.60 -0.23
CA ILE A 64 -0.34 6.45 0.81
C ILE A 64 -0.75 5.62 2.02
N ALA A 65 -1.25 6.27 3.08
CA ALA A 65 -1.92 5.62 4.20
C ALA A 65 -3.37 6.10 4.31
N LEU A 66 -4.29 5.17 4.56
CA LEU A 66 -5.70 5.44 4.87
C LEU A 66 -6.13 4.66 6.10
N GLY A 67 -7.10 5.18 6.85
CA GLY A 67 -7.61 4.54 8.05
C GLY A 67 -6.56 4.40 9.17
N ASP A 68 -5.55 5.26 9.20
CA ASP A 68 -4.43 5.25 10.14
C ASP A 68 -4.20 6.66 10.70
N HIS A 69 -3.82 6.75 11.97
CA HIS A 69 -3.51 8.03 12.62
C HIS A 69 -2.34 8.79 11.97
N ARG A 70 -1.52 8.11 11.16
CA ARG A 70 -0.42 8.69 10.37
C ARG A 70 -0.87 9.13 8.97
N SER A 71 -2.12 8.87 8.61
CA SER A 71 -2.73 9.33 7.36
C SER A 71 -2.94 10.84 7.36
N SER A 72 -3.02 11.43 6.17
CA SER A 72 -3.47 12.83 5.97
C SER A 72 -4.99 12.96 5.91
N PHE A 73 -5.74 11.88 6.11
CA PHE A 73 -7.21 11.82 6.04
C PHE A 73 -7.79 12.46 4.77
N PRO A 74 -7.30 12.10 3.57
CA PRO A 74 -7.87 12.63 2.33
C PRO A 74 -9.32 12.18 2.16
N ASP A 75 -10.12 13.02 1.54
CA ASP A 75 -11.48 12.66 1.15
C ASP A 75 -11.51 11.75 -0.11
N VAL A 76 -12.68 11.20 -0.40
CA VAL A 76 -12.90 10.33 -1.56
C VAL A 76 -12.50 11.01 -2.87
N GLN A 77 -12.81 12.31 -3.04
CA GLN A 77 -12.51 13.02 -4.26
C GLN A 77 -11.00 13.17 -4.49
N THR A 78 -10.25 13.46 -3.45
CA THR A 78 -8.79 13.53 -3.50
C THR A 78 -8.17 12.21 -3.91
N VAL A 79 -8.61 11.10 -3.29
CA VAL A 79 -8.12 9.76 -3.64
C VAL A 79 -8.51 9.38 -5.06
N LEU A 80 -9.71 9.72 -5.50
CA LEU A 80 -10.19 9.46 -6.87
C LEU A 80 -9.36 10.23 -7.91
N SER A 81 -9.02 11.49 -7.63
CA SER A 81 -8.15 12.29 -8.50
C SER A 81 -6.75 11.66 -8.62
N MET A 82 -6.15 11.22 -7.52
CA MET A 82 -4.87 10.51 -7.55
C MET A 82 -4.95 9.22 -8.37
N LEU A 83 -6.01 8.44 -8.19
CA LEU A 83 -6.23 7.21 -8.96
C LEU A 83 -6.40 7.48 -10.46
N ALA A 84 -7.03 8.58 -10.84
CA ALA A 84 -7.17 8.99 -12.23
C ALA A 84 -5.78 9.32 -12.84
N ASP A 85 -4.94 10.07 -12.14
CA ASP A 85 -3.58 10.40 -12.56
C ASP A 85 -2.71 9.14 -12.67
N ILE A 86 -2.82 8.23 -11.70
CA ILE A 86 -2.13 6.93 -11.72
C ILE A 86 -2.53 6.15 -12.97
N ARG A 87 -3.83 6.05 -13.25
CA ARG A 87 -4.35 5.30 -14.40
C ARG A 87 -3.85 5.85 -15.72
N VAL A 88 -3.88 7.15 -15.91
CA VAL A 88 -3.42 7.79 -17.15
C VAL A 88 -1.92 7.65 -17.32
N GLY A 89 -1.13 8.00 -16.29
CA GLY A 89 0.33 7.89 -16.34
C GLY A 89 0.80 6.46 -16.58
N ALA A 90 0.19 5.49 -15.91
CA ALA A 90 0.51 4.08 -16.10
C ALA A 90 0.12 3.55 -17.50
N MET A 91 -1.03 3.97 -18.03
CA MET A 91 -1.45 3.60 -19.39
C MET A 91 -0.45 4.10 -20.43
N LEU A 92 0.01 5.34 -20.31
CA LEU A 92 1.02 5.91 -21.19
C LEU A 92 2.38 5.20 -21.07
N ALA A 93 2.73 4.75 -19.88
CA ALA A 93 3.98 4.03 -19.57
C ALA A 93 3.93 2.53 -19.87
N GLY A 94 2.79 1.97 -20.31
CA GLY A 94 2.62 0.53 -20.48
C GLY A 94 2.63 -0.25 -19.17
N LYS A 95 2.28 0.40 -18.05
CA LYS A 95 2.25 -0.19 -16.70
C LYS A 95 0.80 -0.41 -16.23
N ILE A 96 0.62 -1.28 -15.23
CA ILE A 96 -0.71 -1.43 -14.58
C ILE A 96 -1.06 -0.17 -13.80
N GLY A 97 -0.14 0.34 -13.00
CA GLY A 97 -0.31 1.49 -12.11
C GLY A 97 -1.39 1.28 -11.05
N PHE A 98 -1.06 1.48 -9.80
CA PHE A 98 -2.02 1.32 -8.71
C PHE A 98 -1.65 2.17 -7.51
N LEU A 99 -2.63 2.41 -6.67
CA LEU A 99 -2.47 3.04 -5.37
C LEU A 99 -2.26 1.95 -4.33
N HIS A 100 -1.04 1.84 -3.80
CA HIS A 100 -0.70 0.92 -2.73
C HIS A 100 -0.97 1.59 -1.38
N ILE A 101 -1.91 1.06 -0.62
CA ILE A 101 -2.48 1.75 0.52
C ILE A 101 -2.11 1.02 1.81
N HIS A 102 -1.32 1.68 2.69
CA HIS A 102 -1.25 1.26 4.07
C HIS A 102 -2.63 1.38 4.70
N ASN A 103 -3.28 0.25 4.93
CA ASN A 103 -4.58 0.21 5.57
C ASN A 103 -4.39 0.11 7.09
N GLY A 104 -4.77 1.16 7.80
CA GLY A 104 -4.73 1.18 9.25
C GLY A 104 -5.92 0.48 9.89
N ASN A 105 -6.10 0.71 11.18
CA ASN A 105 -7.15 0.09 12.00
C ASN A 105 -8.36 1.00 12.27
N ILE A 106 -8.34 2.23 11.76
CA ILE A 106 -9.49 3.13 11.86
C ILE A 106 -10.57 2.65 10.89
N PRO A 107 -11.81 2.45 11.35
CA PRO A 107 -12.91 2.02 10.47
C PRO A 107 -13.16 2.98 9.32
N GLY A 108 -13.62 2.46 8.18
CA GLY A 108 -14.10 3.25 7.04
C GLY A 108 -13.21 3.27 5.81
N ALA A 109 -11.95 2.80 5.87
CA ALA A 109 -11.09 2.78 4.68
C ALA A 109 -11.70 1.93 3.54
N PHE A 110 -12.23 0.76 3.83
CA PHE A 110 -12.87 -0.09 2.81
C PHE A 110 -14.17 0.51 2.29
N ALA A 111 -14.94 1.23 3.09
CA ALA A 111 -16.12 1.96 2.62
C ALA A 111 -15.72 3.02 1.57
N MET A 112 -14.59 3.70 1.75
CA MET A 112 -14.03 4.61 0.73
C MET A 112 -13.69 3.89 -0.57
N TYR A 113 -13.07 2.71 -0.50
CA TYR A 113 -12.75 1.92 -1.71
C TYR A 113 -14.02 1.50 -2.45
N GLU A 114 -15.03 1.04 -1.73
CA GLU A 114 -16.33 0.66 -2.31
C GLU A 114 -17.03 1.87 -2.94
N GLU A 115 -16.98 3.02 -2.32
CA GLU A 115 -17.53 4.25 -2.89
C GLU A 115 -16.81 4.64 -4.19
N ILE A 116 -15.48 4.59 -4.23
CA ILE A 116 -14.69 4.87 -5.44
C ILE A 116 -15.08 3.91 -6.58
N VAL A 117 -15.21 2.61 -6.28
CA VAL A 117 -15.62 1.60 -7.25
C VAL A 117 -17.07 1.82 -7.71
N SER A 118 -17.98 2.20 -6.81
CA SER A 118 -19.38 2.52 -7.16
C SER A 118 -19.52 3.73 -8.07
N ARG A 119 -18.56 4.65 -8.04
CA ARG A 119 -18.45 5.78 -8.97
C ARG A 119 -17.89 5.38 -10.35
N GLY A 120 -17.63 4.09 -10.58
CA GLY A 120 -17.17 3.52 -11.86
C GLY A 120 -15.66 3.44 -12.01
N PHE A 121 -14.87 3.67 -10.95
CA PHE A 121 -13.42 3.53 -11.05
C PHE A 121 -13.01 2.04 -10.97
N PRO A 122 -12.08 1.54 -11.84
CA PRO A 122 -11.71 0.14 -11.86
C PRO A 122 -10.99 -0.30 -10.57
N VAL A 123 -11.52 -1.31 -9.91
CA VAL A 123 -11.03 -1.84 -8.63
C VAL A 123 -9.57 -2.30 -8.67
N LYS A 124 -9.07 -2.73 -9.82
CA LYS A 124 -7.69 -3.24 -10.00
C LYS A 124 -6.59 -2.24 -9.65
N HIS A 125 -6.90 -0.94 -9.61
CA HIS A 125 -5.94 0.11 -9.26
C HIS A 125 -5.87 0.40 -7.75
N ILE A 126 -6.68 -0.28 -6.93
CA ILE A 126 -6.72 -0.11 -5.47
C ILE A 126 -6.08 -1.34 -4.82
N ARG A 127 -4.99 -1.14 -4.08
CA ARG A 127 -4.17 -2.22 -3.49
C ARG A 127 -3.92 -1.97 -2.00
N PRO A 128 -4.89 -2.29 -1.11
CA PRO A 128 -4.68 -2.20 0.32
C PRO A 128 -3.70 -3.26 0.80
N THR A 129 -2.75 -2.87 1.67
CA THR A 129 -1.86 -3.78 2.40
C THR A 129 -2.20 -3.81 3.88
N HIS A 130 -1.61 -4.75 4.61
CA HIS A 130 -1.83 -5.01 6.03
C HIS A 130 -3.24 -5.53 6.34
N CYS A 131 -3.87 -6.17 5.37
CA CYS A 131 -5.25 -6.62 5.49
C CYS A 131 -5.46 -7.73 6.54
N GLY A 132 -4.40 -8.40 7.00
CA GLY A 132 -4.47 -9.45 8.02
C GLY A 132 -4.18 -9.01 9.46
N ARG A 133 -3.90 -7.72 9.73
CA ARG A 133 -3.45 -7.26 11.05
C ARG A 133 -4.55 -7.29 12.12
N ILE A 134 -5.77 -6.96 11.75
CA ILE A 134 -6.90 -6.79 12.68
C ILE A 134 -8.15 -7.46 12.08
N ARG A 135 -8.94 -8.14 12.90
CA ARG A 135 -10.05 -8.98 12.44
C ARG A 135 -11.06 -8.22 11.58
N HIS A 136 -11.57 -7.07 12.02
CA HIS A 136 -12.55 -6.31 11.25
C HIS A 136 -12.02 -5.76 9.93
N VAL A 137 -10.69 -5.46 9.86
CA VAL A 137 -10.01 -5.06 8.63
C VAL A 137 -9.92 -6.26 7.68
N PHE A 138 -9.55 -7.44 8.21
CA PHE A 138 -9.50 -8.67 7.43
C PHE A 138 -10.87 -9.03 6.84
N ASP A 139 -11.93 -8.99 7.65
CA ASP A 139 -13.29 -9.29 7.19
C ASP A 139 -13.72 -8.35 6.06
N SER A 140 -13.43 -7.04 6.19
CA SER A 140 -13.69 -6.04 5.14
C SER A 140 -12.85 -6.28 3.89
N ALA A 141 -11.59 -6.68 4.06
CA ALA A 141 -10.68 -6.99 2.96
C ALA A 141 -11.16 -8.22 2.17
N VAL A 142 -11.62 -9.26 2.84
CA VAL A 142 -12.22 -10.44 2.20
C VAL A 142 -13.45 -10.03 1.37
N GLN A 143 -14.35 -9.22 1.91
CA GLN A 143 -15.52 -8.74 1.16
C GLN A 143 -15.12 -7.90 -0.07
N PHE A 144 -14.09 -7.07 0.06
CA PHE A 144 -13.54 -6.31 -1.06
C PHE A 144 -12.93 -7.21 -2.13
N ALA A 145 -12.18 -8.25 -1.72
CA ALA A 145 -11.56 -9.20 -2.64
C ALA A 145 -12.60 -10.06 -3.38
N LEU A 146 -13.68 -10.47 -2.72
CA LEU A 146 -14.81 -11.19 -3.34
C LEU A 146 -15.51 -10.37 -4.44
N LYS A 147 -15.38 -9.03 -4.40
CA LYS A 147 -15.88 -8.12 -5.44
C LYS A 147 -14.81 -7.82 -6.53
N GLY A 148 -13.73 -8.59 -6.57
CA GLY A 148 -12.65 -8.45 -7.56
C GLY A 148 -11.52 -7.51 -7.14
N GLY A 149 -11.49 -7.07 -5.90
CA GLY A 149 -10.38 -6.32 -5.31
C GLY A 149 -9.15 -7.20 -5.08
N TRP A 150 -8.01 -6.55 -4.84
CA TRP A 150 -6.77 -7.21 -4.45
C TRP A 150 -6.44 -6.86 -3.01
N ILE A 151 -5.93 -7.81 -2.26
CA ILE A 151 -5.54 -7.63 -0.86
C ILE A 151 -4.11 -8.12 -0.64
N ASP A 152 -3.43 -7.50 0.31
CA ASP A 152 -2.08 -7.88 0.68
C ASP A 152 -2.01 -8.23 2.17
N ILE A 153 -1.47 -9.42 2.45
CA ILE A 153 -1.25 -9.93 3.80
C ILE A 153 0.21 -9.72 4.17
N THR A 154 0.46 -8.97 5.23
CA THR A 154 1.80 -8.73 5.74
C THR A 154 2.28 -9.91 6.56
N THR A 155 3.46 -10.45 6.23
CA THR A 155 4.04 -11.63 6.90
C THR A 155 5.00 -11.28 8.03
N GLY A 156 5.56 -10.07 8.04
CA GLY A 156 6.56 -9.62 9.02
C GLY A 156 6.01 -8.79 10.19
N ALA A 157 4.68 -8.74 10.37
CA ALA A 157 4.05 -7.94 11.41
C ALA A 157 2.93 -8.71 12.11
N SER A 158 2.29 -8.08 13.12
CA SER A 158 1.14 -8.65 13.83
C SER A 158 0.02 -9.07 12.88
N CYS A 159 -0.63 -10.18 13.18
CA CYS A 159 -1.76 -10.74 12.48
C CYS A 159 -2.91 -10.99 13.47
N CYS A 160 -4.15 -10.92 13.00
CA CYS A 160 -5.32 -11.27 13.81
C CYS A 160 -5.54 -12.79 13.95
N PHE A 161 -4.68 -13.57 13.34
CA PHE A 161 -4.56 -15.02 13.49
C PHE A 161 -3.22 -15.35 14.15
N ASP A 162 -3.04 -16.57 14.60
CA ASP A 162 -1.77 -17.04 15.19
C ASP A 162 -0.61 -16.94 14.21
N HIS A 163 -0.90 -17.07 12.92
CA HIS A 163 0.09 -16.98 11.85
C HIS A 163 -0.48 -16.32 10.59
N PRO A 164 0.26 -15.46 9.87
CA PRO A 164 -0.23 -14.81 8.63
C PRO A 164 -0.70 -15.79 7.54
N ALA A 165 -0.14 -17.00 7.49
CA ALA A 165 -0.60 -18.04 6.57
C ALA A 165 -2.07 -18.44 6.79
N GLN A 166 -2.57 -18.36 8.02
CA GLN A 166 -3.99 -18.64 8.32
C GLN A 166 -4.90 -17.59 7.69
N ALA A 167 -4.48 -16.31 7.65
CA ALA A 167 -5.24 -15.27 6.96
C ALA A 167 -5.40 -15.58 5.47
N VAL A 168 -4.38 -16.15 4.83
CA VAL A 168 -4.45 -16.58 3.42
C VAL A 168 -5.43 -17.74 3.26
N VAL A 169 -5.31 -18.77 4.12
CA VAL A 169 -6.19 -19.94 4.09
C VAL A 169 -7.64 -19.54 4.32
N GLU A 170 -7.91 -18.69 5.31
CA GLU A 170 -9.25 -18.19 5.61
C GLU A 170 -9.83 -17.36 4.45
N ALA A 171 -9.03 -16.50 3.82
CA ALA A 171 -9.49 -15.74 2.65
C ALA A 171 -9.87 -16.66 1.48
N ILE A 172 -9.04 -17.68 1.19
CA ILE A 172 -9.32 -18.66 0.15
C ILE A 172 -10.55 -19.50 0.51
N ALA A 173 -10.67 -19.95 1.75
CA ALA A 173 -11.84 -20.69 2.23
C ALA A 173 -13.13 -19.87 2.14
N ALA A 174 -13.05 -18.55 2.28
CA ALA A 174 -14.16 -17.62 2.08
C ALA A 174 -14.51 -17.40 0.59
N GLY A 175 -13.73 -17.94 -0.35
CA GLY A 175 -13.97 -17.85 -1.80
C GLY A 175 -13.15 -16.79 -2.53
N VAL A 176 -12.17 -16.16 -1.88
CA VAL A 176 -11.26 -15.22 -2.55
C VAL A 176 -10.36 -15.98 -3.52
N ASP A 177 -10.28 -15.50 -4.77
CA ASP A 177 -9.35 -16.04 -5.76
C ASP A 177 -7.90 -15.84 -5.26
N PRO A 178 -7.08 -16.91 -5.15
CA PRO A 178 -5.70 -16.82 -4.72
C PRO A 178 -4.85 -15.82 -5.54
N THR A 179 -5.19 -15.60 -6.81
CA THR A 179 -4.50 -14.62 -7.66
C THR A 179 -4.73 -13.17 -7.25
N HIS A 180 -5.72 -12.92 -6.39
CA HIS A 180 -6.03 -11.62 -5.82
C HIS A 180 -5.39 -11.39 -4.44
N ILE A 181 -4.60 -12.35 -3.96
CA ILE A 181 -3.89 -12.24 -2.68
C ILE A 181 -2.40 -12.05 -2.95
N THR A 182 -1.81 -11.02 -2.38
CA THR A 182 -0.36 -10.82 -2.36
C THR A 182 0.19 -10.91 -0.93
N LEU A 183 1.47 -11.19 -0.82
CA LEU A 183 2.18 -11.25 0.45
C LEU A 183 3.31 -10.22 0.45
N SER A 184 3.49 -9.53 1.57
CA SER A 184 4.59 -8.61 1.76
C SER A 184 5.23 -8.79 3.13
N THR A 185 6.52 -8.48 3.24
CA THR A 185 7.26 -8.65 4.51
C THR A 185 7.11 -7.44 5.43
N ASP A 186 6.88 -6.26 4.87
CA ASP A 186 7.01 -4.97 5.60
C ASP A 186 8.38 -4.84 6.30
N GLY A 187 9.40 -5.45 5.71
CA GLY A 187 10.75 -5.52 6.26
C GLY A 187 11.42 -4.15 6.32
N HIS A 188 12.26 -3.93 7.33
CA HIS A 188 12.96 -2.67 7.58
C HIS A 188 12.03 -1.46 7.81
N GLY A 189 10.76 -1.72 8.13
CA GLY A 189 9.82 -0.69 8.57
C GLY A 189 10.19 -0.18 9.97
N SER A 190 9.86 1.07 10.26
CA SER A 190 9.97 1.61 11.61
C SER A 190 8.84 1.04 12.47
N VAL A 191 9.14 0.06 13.29
CA VAL A 191 8.17 -0.58 14.20
C VAL A 191 8.36 0.01 15.59
N PRO A 192 7.38 0.76 16.14
CA PRO A 192 7.47 1.26 17.49
C PRO A 192 7.41 0.09 18.49
N ARG A 193 8.29 0.13 19.49
CA ARG A 193 8.27 -0.78 20.63
C ARG A 193 7.64 -0.10 21.82
N PHE A 194 6.71 -0.76 22.48
CA PHE A 194 6.04 -0.27 23.68
C PHE A 194 6.41 -1.16 24.88
N ASN A 195 6.51 -0.56 26.06
CA ASN A 195 6.63 -1.29 27.33
C ASN A 195 5.24 -1.76 27.80
N ASP A 196 5.24 -2.49 28.92
CA ASP A 196 3.99 -3.01 29.53
C ASP A 196 3.01 -1.91 29.99
N LYS A 197 3.47 -0.66 30.07
CA LYS A 197 2.64 0.50 30.40
C LYS A 197 2.08 1.21 29.16
N GLY A 198 2.38 0.71 27.94
CA GLY A 198 1.99 1.32 26.70
C GLY A 198 2.81 2.54 26.29
N GLU A 199 3.94 2.81 26.93
CA GLU A 199 4.85 3.90 26.58
C GLU A 199 5.80 3.45 25.47
N MET A 200 6.01 4.27 24.43
CA MET A 200 6.96 3.98 23.37
C MET A 200 8.40 4.07 23.92
N VAL A 201 9.13 2.96 23.84
CA VAL A 201 10.51 2.84 24.35
C VAL A 201 11.56 2.81 23.26
N GLY A 202 11.16 2.79 21.99
CA GLY A 202 12.09 2.81 20.86
C GLY A 202 11.45 2.44 19.54
N LEU A 203 12.29 2.44 18.50
CA LEU A 203 11.95 1.92 17.16
C LEU A 203 12.80 0.66 16.91
N GLY A 204 12.21 -0.36 16.34
CA GLY A 204 12.86 -1.58 15.91
C GLY A 204 13.17 -1.59 14.44
#